data_a202ae32be8af45e6e59bf86e0b01a6d
#
_entry.id   a202ae32be8af45e6e59bf86e0b01a6d
#
_cell.length_a   1.000
_cell.length_b   1.000
_cell.length_c   1.000
_cell.angle_alpha   90.00
_cell.angle_beta   90.00
_cell.angle_gamma   90.00
#
_symmetry.space_group_name_H-M   'P 1'
#
loop_
_entity.id
_entity.type
_entity.pdbx_description
1 polymer ?
#
loop_
_entity_poly.entity_id
_entity_poly.type
_entity_poly.pdbx_seq_one_letter_code
_entity_poly.pdbx_strand_id
1 'polypeptide(L)' 'MVKKYIIVQTHTNKKQVCEDISRSLIEKRMAACVNIYPAVLSIYRYNSEVVEDNEYLIHVKTIANKFN' A
#
# COMPACT_ATOMS: atom_id res chain seq x y z
N MET A 1 -21.23 -18.68 4.61
CA MET A 1 -20.86 -17.33 5.09
C MET A 1 -19.97 -16.64 4.09
N VAL A 2 -20.32 -15.44 3.74
CA VAL A 2 -19.54 -14.66 2.77
C VAL A 2 -18.47 -13.88 3.51
N LYS A 3 -17.22 -14.07 3.10
CA LYS A 3 -16.10 -13.29 3.63
C LYS A 3 -16.05 -11.94 2.92
N LYS A 4 -15.84 -10.91 3.69
CA LYS A 4 -15.71 -9.56 3.14
C LYS A 4 -14.24 -9.28 2.85
N TYR A 5 -13.91 -9.09 1.59
CA TYR A 5 -12.57 -8.70 1.16
C TYR A 5 -12.48 -7.20 1.05
N ILE A 6 -11.34 -6.68 1.43
CA ILE A 6 -11.07 -5.24 1.31
C ILE A 6 -9.71 -5.04 0.66
N ILE A 7 -9.54 -3.86 0.08
CA ILE A 7 -8.25 -3.44 -0.46
C ILE A 7 -7.79 -2.25 0.38
N VAL A 8 -6.62 -2.41 0.98
CA VAL A 8 -5.96 -1.33 1.72
C VAL A 8 -4.87 -0.77 0.84
N GLN A 9 -4.83 0.54 0.74
CA GLN A 9 -3.93 1.22 -0.15
C GLN A 9 -3.02 2.15 0.63
N THR A 10 -1.71 2.07 0.34
CA THR A 10 -0.72 2.96 0.93
C THR A 10 0.37 3.25 -0.10
N HIS A 11 1.27 4.14 0.23
CA HIS A 11 2.35 4.49 -0.67
C HIS A 11 3.61 4.88 0.11
N THR A 12 4.75 4.74 -0.55
CA THR A 12 6.05 5.12 0.00
C THR A 12 6.99 5.46 -1.15
N ASN A 13 7.96 6.31 -0.88
CA ASN A 13 8.97 6.64 -1.88
C ASN A 13 10.21 5.74 -1.77
N LYS A 14 10.20 4.77 -0.87
CA LYS A 14 11.34 3.87 -0.64
C LYS A 14 11.00 2.47 -1.07
N LYS A 15 11.69 1.98 -2.10
CA LYS A 15 11.46 0.65 -2.65
C LYS A 15 11.65 -0.44 -1.62
N GLN A 16 12.71 -0.37 -0.82
CA GLN A 16 13.02 -1.39 0.17
C GLN A 16 11.95 -1.48 1.24
N VAL A 17 11.45 -0.34 1.71
CA VAL A 17 10.36 -0.30 2.69
C VAL A 17 9.11 -0.96 2.11
N CYS A 18 8.81 -0.67 0.85
CA CYS A 18 7.68 -1.24 0.13
C CYS A 18 7.75 -2.76 0.09
N GLU A 19 8.90 -3.31 -0.28
CA GLU A 19 9.11 -4.76 -0.37
C GLU A 19 9.05 -5.41 1.00
N ASP A 20 9.67 -4.81 2.01
CA ASP A 20 9.70 -5.36 3.37
C ASP A 20 8.30 -5.43 3.99
N ILE A 21 7.53 -4.37 3.85
CA ILE A 21 6.16 -4.34 4.35
C ILE A 21 5.32 -5.40 3.63
N SER A 22 5.45 -5.49 2.31
CA SER A 22 4.66 -6.43 1.50
C SER A 22 4.94 -7.87 1.89
N ARG A 23 6.20 -8.24 2.01
CA ARG A 23 6.58 -9.60 2.41
C ARG A 23 6.10 -9.92 3.81
N SER A 24 6.25 -8.98 4.73
CA SER A 24 5.81 -9.17 6.11
C SER A 24 4.31 -9.44 6.20
N LEU A 25 3.51 -8.71 5.43
CA LEU A 25 2.06 -8.90 5.42
C LEU A 25 1.67 -10.30 4.92
N ILE A 26 2.37 -10.78 3.89
CA ILE A 26 2.10 -12.12 3.35
C ILE A 26 2.56 -13.20 4.34
N GLU A 27 3.76 -13.07 4.88
CA GLU A 27 4.33 -14.04 5.81
C GLU A 27 3.51 -14.16 7.10
N LYS A 28 2.98 -13.06 7.58
CA LYS A 28 2.14 -13.05 8.78
C LYS A 28 0.68 -13.39 8.50
N ARG A 29 0.36 -13.72 7.26
CA ARG A 29 -0.98 -14.06 6.81
C ARG A 29 -2.01 -12.97 7.06
N MET A 30 -1.55 -11.72 7.04
CA MET A 30 -2.43 -10.56 7.17
C MET A 30 -2.99 -10.13 5.83
N ALA A 31 -2.39 -10.58 4.74
CA ALA A 31 -2.85 -10.28 3.40
C ALA A 31 -2.81 -11.52 2.53
N ALA A 32 -3.76 -11.63 1.62
CA ALA A 32 -3.80 -12.70 0.64
C ALA A 32 -2.92 -12.37 -0.57
N CYS A 33 -2.82 -11.09 -0.90
CA CYS A 33 -2.07 -10.63 -2.07
C CYS A 33 -1.63 -9.19 -1.84
N VAL A 34 -0.43 -8.87 -2.29
CA VAL A 34 0.06 -7.49 -2.29
C VAL A 34 0.58 -7.17 -3.69
N ASN A 35 0.05 -6.12 -4.28
CA ASN A 35 0.51 -5.62 -5.58
C ASN A 35 1.22 -4.30 -5.38
N ILE A 36 2.36 -4.17 -6.02
CA ILE A 36 3.19 -2.98 -5.94
C ILE A 36 3.23 -2.33 -7.32
N TYR A 37 2.83 -1.06 -7.37
CA TYR A 37 2.86 -0.27 -8.61
C TYR A 37 3.99 0.74 -8.48
N PRO A 38 5.01 0.66 -9.33
CA PRO A 38 6.10 1.63 -9.33
C PRO A 38 5.73 2.90 -10.09
N ALA A 39 6.49 3.95 -9.84
CA ALA A 39 6.44 5.17 -10.64
C ALA A 39 5.06 5.86 -10.66
N VAL A 40 4.39 5.91 -9.53
CA VAL A 40 3.18 6.72 -9.39
C VAL A 40 3.60 8.14 -9.06
N LEU A 41 3.15 9.09 -9.89
CA LEU A 41 3.42 10.50 -9.63
C LEU A 41 2.28 11.06 -8.77
N SER A 42 2.64 11.53 -7.58
CA SER A 42 1.71 12.17 -6.68
C SER A 42 1.92 13.66 -6.69
N ILE A 43 0.86 14.41 -6.89
CA ILE A 43 0.91 15.87 -6.95
C ILE A 43 0.01 16.38 -5.84
N TYR A 44 0.55 17.17 -4.94
CA TYR A 44 -0.22 17.63 -3.78
C TYR A 44 0.26 19.01 -3.32
N ARG A 45 -0.51 19.61 -2.45
CA ARG A 45 -0.17 20.91 -1.85
C ARG A 45 0.41 20.71 -0.47
N TYR A 46 1.56 21.32 -0.25
CA TYR A 46 2.24 21.30 1.04
C TYR A 46 2.79 22.69 1.33
N ASN A 47 2.42 23.26 2.47
CA ASN A 47 2.82 24.64 2.87
C ASN A 47 2.59 25.66 1.74
N SER A 48 1.41 25.59 1.14
CA SER A 48 0.99 26.51 0.06
C SER A 48 1.78 26.34 -1.25
N GLU A 49 2.59 25.30 -1.35
CA GLU A 49 3.33 24.98 -2.56
C GLU A 49 2.81 23.70 -3.18
N VAL A 50 2.90 23.59 -4.50
CA VAL A 50 2.58 22.36 -5.21
C VAL A 50 3.83 21.50 -5.26
N VAL A 51 3.72 20.29 -4.72
CA VAL A 51 4.83 19.34 -4.62
C VAL A 51 4.53 18.11 -5.47
N GLU A 52 5.54 17.59 -6.15
CA GLU A 52 5.44 16.36 -6.92
C GLU A 52 6.41 15.33 -6.37
N ASP A 53 5.92 14.13 -6.12
CA ASP A 53 6.73 13.01 -5.66
C ASP A 53 6.47 11.77 -6.50
N ASN A 54 7.53 11.03 -6.77
CA ASN A 54 7.43 9.71 -7.36
C ASN A 54 7.38 8.69 -6.24
N GLU A 55 6.36 7.84 -6.25
CA GLU A 55 6.11 6.91 -5.16
C GLU A 55 5.79 5.53 -5.68
N TYR A 56 5.93 4.54 -4.78
CA TYR A 56 5.43 3.19 -4.99
C TYR A 56 4.07 3.10 -4.33
N LEU A 57 3.09 2.61 -5.07
CA LEU A 57 1.75 2.39 -4.54
C LEU A 57 1.60 0.92 -4.18
N ILE A 58 1.12 0.66 -2.98
CA ILE A 58 0.93 -0.70 -2.47
C ILE A 58 -0.56 -0.96 -2.32
N HIS A 59 -1.06 -1.96 -3.03
CA HIS A 59 -2.42 -2.46 -2.86
C HIS A 59 -2.38 -3.76 -2.08
N VAL A 60 -3.01 -3.78 -0.93
CA VAL A 60 -3.07 -4.94 -0.05
C VAL A 60 -4.49 -5.51 -0.08
N LYS A 61 -4.63 -6.72 -0.57
CA LYS A 61 -5.91 -7.42 -0.59
C LYS A 61 -5.99 -8.33 0.63
N THR A 62 -6.99 -8.12 1.46
CA THR A 62 -7.14 -8.88 2.69
C THR A 62 -8.60 -9.02 3.08
N ILE A 63 -8.84 -9.69 4.20
CA ILE A 63 -10.16 -9.82 4.80
C ILE A 63 -10.31 -8.72 5.85
N ALA A 64 -11.49 -8.10 5.92
CA ALA A 64 -11.72 -6.94 6.78
C ALA A 64 -11.30 -7.14 8.24
N ASN A 65 -11.53 -8.34 8.79
CA ASN A 65 -11.20 -8.60 10.19
C ASN A 65 -9.71 -8.69 10.49
N LYS A 66 -8.85 -8.69 9.48
CA LYS A 66 -7.40 -8.71 9.66
C LYS A 66 -6.82 -7.33 9.97
N PHE A 67 -7.60 -6.28 9.72
CA PHE A 67 -7.13 -4.90 9.87
C PHE A 67 -7.88 -4.09 10.93
N ASN A 68 -8.73 -4.73 11.69
CA ASN A 68 -9.47 -4.04 12.74
C ASN A 68 -8.77 -4.08 14.09
#